data_7e7d86e60561e818256424308d496dc1
#
_entry.id   7e7d86e60561e818256424308d496dc1
#
_cell.length_a   1.000
_cell.length_b   1.000
_cell.length_c   1.000
_cell.angle_alpha   90.00
_cell.angle_beta   90.00
_cell.angle_gamma   90.00
#
_symmetry.space_group_name_H-M   'P 1'
#
loop_
_entity.id
_entity.type
_entity.pdbx_description
1 polymer ?
#
loop_
_entity_poly.entity_id
_entity_poly.type
_entity_poly.pdbx_seq_one_letter_code
_entity_poly.pdbx_strand_id
1 'polypeptide(L)'
;YRKQMIGQGMRVAAMGVIAGYRVPIVNCPRAIVSELVGQLAEGQPFAAGYTDYGNRRSWSLRSAKDGADVALIAQQFGGGGHKNAAGFVTWLEQDHLVLEPSS
;
A
#
# COMPACT_ATOMS: atom_id res chain seq x y z
N TYR A 1 -17.00 -8.16 -13.30
CA TYR A 1 -17.13 -7.33 -12.08
C TYR A 1 -15.78 -7.06 -11.44
N ARG A 2 -15.04 -8.11 -11.10
CA ARG A 2 -13.73 -7.97 -10.46
C ARG A 2 -12.74 -7.20 -11.35
N LYS A 3 -12.71 -7.48 -12.64
CA LYS A 3 -11.83 -6.78 -13.58
C LYS A 3 -12.17 -5.29 -13.68
N GLN A 4 -13.44 -4.94 -13.60
CA GLN A 4 -13.86 -3.53 -13.62
C GLN A 4 -13.37 -2.80 -12.37
N MET A 5 -13.47 -3.44 -11.20
CA MET A 5 -13.01 -2.84 -9.96
C MET A 5 -11.49 -2.60 -9.98
N ILE A 6 -10.74 -3.56 -10.49
CA ILE A 6 -9.28 -3.43 -10.59
C ILE A 6 -8.92 -2.32 -11.58
N GLY A 7 -9.56 -2.28 -12.74
CA GLY A 7 -9.33 -1.25 -13.72
C GLY A 7 -9.62 0.16 -13.19
N GLN A 8 -10.70 0.31 -12.44
CA GLN A 8 -11.04 1.59 -11.82
C GLN A 8 -10.00 1.98 -10.77
N GLY A 9 -9.55 1.02 -9.95
CA GLY A 9 -8.52 1.27 -8.94
C GLY A 9 -7.23 1.75 -9.54
N MET A 10 -6.82 1.16 -10.66
CA MET A 10 -5.61 1.59 -11.34
C MET A 10 -5.73 3.00 -11.91
N ARG A 11 -6.93 3.39 -12.35
CA ARG A 11 -7.15 4.75 -12.87
C ARG A 11 -7.20 5.81 -11.78
N VAL A 12 -7.64 5.45 -10.57
CA VAL A 12 -7.77 6.43 -9.48
C VAL A 12 -6.60 6.41 -8.51
N ALA A 13 -5.64 5.52 -8.72
CA ALA A 13 -4.44 5.50 -7.88
C ALA A 13 -3.67 6.81 -8.04
N ALA A 14 -3.18 7.33 -6.94
CA ALA A 14 -2.40 8.57 -6.94
C ALA A 14 -1.01 8.28 -6.40
N MET A 15 -0.03 9.06 -6.85
CA MET A 15 1.33 8.94 -6.30
C MET A 15 1.38 9.61 -4.94
N GLY A 16 2.02 8.95 -4.00
CA GLY A 16 2.30 9.49 -2.67
C GLY A 16 3.65 9.05 -2.19
N VAL A 17 4.01 9.39 -0.97
CA VAL A 17 5.33 9.06 -0.42
C VAL A 17 5.17 8.21 0.84
N ILE A 18 5.80 7.05 0.85
CA ILE A 18 5.84 6.15 2.01
C ILE A 18 7.30 5.82 2.29
N ALA A 19 7.77 6.15 3.49
CA ALA A 19 9.16 5.88 3.92
C ALA A 19 10.19 6.41 2.92
N GLY A 20 9.90 7.56 2.31
CA GLY A 20 10.80 8.19 1.35
C GLY A 20 10.64 7.71 -0.10
N TYR A 21 9.82 6.69 -0.34
CA TYR A 21 9.58 6.18 -1.69
C TYR A 21 8.35 6.85 -2.29
N ARG A 22 8.47 7.31 -3.52
CA ARG A 22 7.32 7.80 -4.27
C ARG A 22 6.67 6.62 -4.98
N VAL A 23 5.44 6.28 -4.58
CA VAL A 23 4.78 5.04 -5.00
C VAL A 23 3.30 5.28 -5.26
N PRO A 24 2.65 4.41 -6.08
CA PRO A 24 1.20 4.48 -6.25
C PRO A 24 0.49 4.08 -4.97
N ILE A 25 -0.56 4.83 -4.63
CA ILE A 25 -1.39 4.58 -3.45
C ILE A 25 -2.84 4.60 -3.89
N VAL A 26 -3.61 3.61 -3.43
CA VAL A 26 -5.01 3.50 -3.82
C VAL A 26 -5.87 3.06 -2.63
N ASN A 27 -7.06 3.64 -2.53
CA ASN A 27 -8.10 3.14 -1.64
C ASN A 27 -8.80 1.99 -2.35
N CYS A 28 -8.83 0.80 -1.77
CA CYS A 28 -9.46 -0.34 -2.43
C CYS A 28 -10.02 -1.32 -1.40
N PRO A 29 -11.07 -2.08 -1.79
CA PRO A 29 -11.59 -3.15 -0.93
C PRO A 29 -10.56 -4.23 -0.69
N ARG A 30 -10.63 -4.87 0.49
CA ARG A 30 -9.70 -5.97 0.83
C ARG A 30 -9.75 -7.11 -0.17
N ALA A 31 -10.92 -7.35 -0.75
CA ALA A 31 -11.12 -8.47 -1.66
C ALA A 31 -10.20 -8.43 -2.88
N ILE A 32 -9.77 -7.24 -3.31
CA ILE A 32 -8.97 -7.10 -4.52
C ILE A 32 -7.58 -6.52 -4.25
N VAL A 33 -7.21 -6.32 -2.98
CA VAL A 33 -5.97 -5.61 -2.65
C VAL A 33 -4.75 -6.30 -3.23
N SER A 34 -4.64 -7.61 -3.12
CA SER A 34 -3.47 -8.33 -3.62
C SER A 34 -3.32 -8.20 -5.13
N GLU A 35 -4.41 -8.31 -5.87
CA GLU A 35 -4.36 -8.20 -7.33
C GLU A 35 -4.12 -6.77 -7.78
N LEU A 36 -4.89 -5.82 -7.24
CA LEU A 36 -4.79 -4.43 -7.66
C LEU A 36 -3.44 -3.83 -7.29
N VAL A 37 -3.05 -3.97 -6.04
CA VAL A 37 -1.79 -3.37 -5.57
C VAL A 37 -0.60 -4.08 -6.21
N GLY A 38 -0.71 -5.40 -6.42
CA GLY A 38 0.32 -6.14 -7.14
C GLY A 38 0.54 -5.63 -8.55
N GLN A 39 -0.53 -5.31 -9.28
CA GLN A 39 -0.42 -4.75 -10.62
C GLN A 39 0.16 -3.34 -10.60
N LEU A 40 -0.25 -2.52 -9.63
CA LEU A 40 0.28 -1.16 -9.49
C LEU A 40 1.78 -1.16 -9.15
N ALA A 41 2.26 -2.23 -8.54
CA ALA A 41 3.67 -2.33 -8.14
C ALA A 41 4.60 -2.57 -9.32
N GLU A 42 4.09 -3.01 -10.47
CA GLU A 42 4.93 -3.28 -11.63
C GLU A 42 5.62 -1.99 -12.08
N GLY A 43 6.94 -2.07 -12.23
CA GLY A 43 7.74 -0.90 -12.63
C GLY A 43 7.94 0.13 -11.54
N GLN A 44 7.50 -0.14 -10.31
CA GLN A 44 7.61 0.75 -9.16
C GLN A 44 8.43 0.08 -8.06
N PRO A 45 9.00 0.85 -7.12
CA PRO A 45 9.66 0.21 -5.96
C PRO A 45 8.68 -0.70 -5.21
N PHE A 46 7.45 -0.24 -5.01
CA PHE A 46 6.33 -1.01 -4.50
C PHE A 46 5.06 -0.19 -4.72
N ALA A 47 3.93 -0.73 -4.30
CA ALA A 47 2.67 0.00 -4.32
C ALA A 47 1.93 -0.24 -3.01
N ALA A 48 0.99 0.63 -2.68
CA ALA A 48 0.23 0.55 -1.44
C ALA A 48 -1.26 0.65 -1.72
N GLY A 49 -2.03 -0.17 -1.00
CA GLY A 49 -3.47 -0.02 -0.94
C GLY A 49 -3.88 0.17 0.51
N TYR A 50 -5.01 0.82 0.72
CA TYR A 50 -5.51 0.99 2.08
C TYR A 50 -7.01 0.79 2.14
N THR A 51 -7.47 0.36 3.31
CA THR A 51 -8.89 0.21 3.63
C THR A 51 -9.11 0.78 5.02
N ASP A 52 -10.14 1.59 5.16
CA ASP A 52 -10.45 2.26 6.43
C ASP A 52 -11.47 1.45 7.23
N TYR A 53 -11.24 1.33 8.52
CA TYR A 53 -12.13 0.68 9.48
C TYR A 53 -12.26 1.59 10.70
N GLY A 54 -13.36 2.30 10.82
CA GLY A 54 -13.54 3.25 11.90
C GLY A 54 -12.44 4.32 11.83
N ASN A 55 -11.66 4.45 12.87
CA ASN A 55 -10.56 5.42 12.93
C ASN A 55 -9.21 4.82 12.57
N ARG A 56 -9.17 3.60 12.03
CA ARG A 56 -7.92 2.93 11.62
C ARG A 56 -7.86 2.80 10.12
N ARG A 57 -6.66 2.90 9.58
CA ARG A 57 -6.39 2.65 8.17
C ARG A 57 -5.44 1.48 8.07
N SER A 58 -5.92 0.42 7.41
CA SER A 58 -5.12 -0.78 7.17
C SER A 58 -4.39 -0.63 5.84
N TRP A 59 -3.07 -0.68 5.87
CA TRP A 59 -2.23 -0.55 4.70
C TRP A 59 -1.73 -1.91 4.24
N SER A 60 -1.76 -2.13 2.94
CA SER A 60 -1.22 -3.33 2.30
C SER A 60 -0.20 -2.89 1.27
N LEU A 61 1.01 -3.43 1.40
CA LEU A 61 2.12 -3.11 0.51
C LEU A 61 2.42 -4.33 -0.35
N ARG A 62 2.65 -4.11 -1.61
CA ARG A 62 3.05 -5.18 -2.54
C ARG A 62 4.21 -4.67 -3.39
N SER A 63 5.14 -5.57 -3.70
CA SER A 63 6.23 -5.27 -4.64
C SER A 63 6.38 -6.43 -5.60
N ALA A 64 6.96 -6.14 -6.78
CA ALA A 64 7.32 -7.18 -7.71
C ALA A 64 8.47 -8.00 -7.16
N LYS A 65 8.76 -9.14 -7.80
CA LYS A 65 9.79 -10.08 -7.34
C LYS A 65 11.13 -9.37 -7.11
N ASP A 66 11.47 -8.42 -7.96
CA ASP A 66 12.72 -7.67 -7.89
C ASP A 66 12.52 -6.27 -7.29
N GLY A 67 11.37 -6.01 -6.71
CA GLY A 67 11.06 -4.73 -6.09
C GLY A 67 11.59 -4.62 -4.67
N ALA A 68 11.15 -3.57 -3.97
CA ALA A 68 11.59 -3.30 -2.61
C ALA A 68 11.11 -4.39 -1.64
N ASP A 69 11.83 -4.56 -0.53
CA ASP A 69 11.42 -5.44 0.55
C ASP A 69 10.38 -4.72 1.40
N VAL A 70 9.10 -4.99 1.13
CA VAL A 70 8.02 -4.27 1.81
C VAL A 70 7.85 -4.71 3.27
N ALA A 71 8.38 -5.88 3.66
CA ALA A 71 8.36 -6.28 5.07
C ALA A 71 9.20 -5.31 5.91
N LEU A 72 10.36 -4.92 5.42
CA LEU A 72 11.22 -3.95 6.11
C LEU A 72 10.54 -2.58 6.20
N ILE A 73 9.86 -2.18 5.13
CA ILE A 73 9.13 -0.91 5.12
C ILE A 73 7.99 -0.95 6.14
N ALA A 74 7.19 -2.02 6.13
CA ALA A 74 6.07 -2.16 7.07
C ALA A 74 6.54 -2.17 8.53
N GLN A 75 7.69 -2.78 8.81
CA GLN A 75 8.26 -2.81 10.15
C GLN A 75 8.55 -1.42 10.70
N GLN A 76 8.90 -0.47 9.85
CA GLN A 76 9.13 0.91 10.27
C GLN A 76 7.86 1.56 10.83
N PHE A 77 6.69 1.06 10.47
CA PHE A 77 5.39 1.57 10.94
C PHE A 77 4.71 0.62 11.91
N GLY A 78 5.45 -0.35 12.44
CA GLY A 78 4.91 -1.27 13.44
C GLY A 78 4.24 -2.51 12.87
N GLY A 79 4.33 -2.74 11.57
CA GLY A 79 3.75 -3.90 10.91
C GLY A 79 4.77 -4.94 10.53
N GLY A 80 4.48 -5.69 9.48
CA GLY A 80 5.38 -6.74 8.99
C GLY A 80 4.73 -7.55 7.89
N GLY A 81 5.36 -8.65 7.53
CA GLY A 81 4.88 -9.55 6.49
C GLY A 81 6.02 -10.25 5.78
N HIS A 82 5.89 -10.36 4.47
CA HIS A 82 6.87 -11.02 3.61
C HIS A 82 7.51 -9.97 2.68
N LYS A 83 8.59 -10.36 2.06
CA LYS A 83 9.39 -9.46 1.20
C LYS A 83 8.54 -8.69 0.18
N ASN A 84 7.58 -9.36 -0.45
CA ASN A 84 6.79 -8.77 -1.53
C ASN A 84 5.32 -8.53 -1.14
N ALA A 85 4.95 -8.80 0.12
CA ALA A 85 3.58 -8.63 0.61
C ALA A 85 3.59 -8.41 2.11
N ALA A 86 3.30 -7.18 2.53
CA ALA A 86 3.35 -6.81 3.94
C ALA A 86 2.26 -5.76 4.24
N GLY A 87 2.09 -5.42 5.49
CA GLY A 87 1.12 -4.42 5.87
C GLY A 87 1.34 -3.84 7.24
N PHE A 88 0.64 -2.75 7.51
CA PHE A 88 0.67 -2.07 8.80
C PHE A 88 -0.63 -1.26 8.97
N VAL A 89 -0.81 -0.70 10.14
CA VAL A 89 -2.02 0.07 10.46
C VAL A 89 -1.61 1.46 10.96
N THR A 90 -2.35 2.47 10.50
CA THR A 90 -2.20 3.83 11.02
C THR A 90 -3.55 4.33 11.55
N TRP A 91 -3.51 5.37 12.36
CA TRP A 91 -4.71 6.02 12.86
C TRP A 91 -5.05 7.20 11.94
N LEU A 92 -6.33 7.38 11.62
CA LEU A 92 -6.73 8.36 10.60
C LEU A 92 -6.33 9.79 10.95
N GLU A 93 -6.32 10.15 12.22
CA GLU A 93 -5.88 11.47 12.64
C GLU A 93 -4.40 11.73 12.45
N GLN A 94 -3.61 10.66 12.18
CA GLN A 94 -2.16 10.75 11.96
C GLN A 94 -1.78 10.43 10.52
N ASP A 95 -2.75 10.07 9.68
CA ASP A 95 -2.47 9.58 8.34
C ASP A 95 -2.42 10.74 7.33
N HIS A 96 -1.38 10.71 6.51
CA HIS A 96 -1.15 11.69 5.45
C HIS A 96 -0.69 10.96 4.19
N LEU A 97 -0.69 11.65 3.05
CA LEU A 97 -0.13 11.10 1.82
C LEU A 97 1.39 10.90 1.93
N VAL A 98 2.04 11.58 2.85
CA VAL A 98 3.46 11.38 3.16
C VAL A 98 3.54 10.68 4.51
N LEU A 99 4.08 9.46 4.53
CA LEU A 99 4.23 8.66 5.73
C LEU A 99 5.70 8.56 6.09
N GLU A 100 6.03 8.93 7.32
CA GLU A 100 7.38 8.87 7.85
C GLU A 100 7.43 7.84 8.97
N PRO A 101 8.52 7.06 9.11
CA PRO A 101 8.65 6.15 10.24
C PRO A 101 8.69 6.92 11.55
N SER A 102 8.13 6.34 12.59
CA SER A 102 8.24 6.89 13.95
C SER A 102 9.70 6.84 14.38
N SER A 103 10.20 7.95 14.88
CA SER A 103 11.57 8.00 15.37
C SER A 103 11.63 7.67 16.85
#